data_84b6f5bba12b81e5fa01f079edbff55a
#
_entry.id   84b6f5bba12b81e5fa01f079edbff55a
#
_cell.length_a   1.000
_cell.length_b   1.000
_cell.length_c   1.000
_cell.angle_alpha   90.00
_cell.angle_beta   90.00
_cell.angle_gamma   90.00
#
_symmetry.space_group_name_H-M   'P 1'
#
loop_
_entity.id
_entity.type
_entity.pdbx_description
1 polymer ?
#
loop_
_entity_poly.entity_id
_entity_poly.type
_entity_poly.pdbx_seq_one_letter_code
_entity_poly.pdbx_strand_id
1 'polypeptide(L)'
;RDAVYKCLERGYKFPEVTSWIRASKQDFQLVKDIGLRETGILVSCSDYHIFYKMKMTRREVMNLYLSVIRECLETGISPRCHLEDITRSDIYGFVIPFCVELMKLMDEYKIPIKIRACDTMGYGVNFPGAVIPRSVPGIIYGLTTHAGVPSELIEWHGHNDFYKAVNNSTTAWLYGASGVNCSLFGIGERTGNTPLEAMVFEYAQLKGTLDGMDTTVITELAEYFEKELGYVQPSRTPFVGSNFNVTRAGIHADGLLKNEEIYNIFDTGKFLNRPPLVSVSNTSGLAGIALWINSYYHLPKDKSVDKNSELVKKVKVWVDKQYEDGRVTVLTDKELVEEIEKCNNRSMRCHIWERIIIP
;
A
#
# COMPACT_ATOMS: atom_id res chain seq x y z
N ARG A 1 13.59 19.87 -7.42
CA ARG A 1 15.03 19.70 -7.71
C ARG A 1 15.78 19.26 -6.45
N ASP A 2 15.73 20.01 -5.36
CA ASP A 2 16.52 19.75 -4.14
C ASP A 2 16.29 18.35 -3.56
N ALA A 3 15.03 17.87 -3.53
CA ALA A 3 14.71 16.52 -3.06
C ALA A 3 15.38 15.43 -3.94
N VAL A 4 15.40 15.62 -5.27
CA VAL A 4 16.05 14.67 -6.19
C VAL A 4 17.57 14.65 -5.97
N TYR A 5 18.20 15.82 -5.85
CA TYR A 5 19.63 15.89 -5.53
C TYR A 5 19.97 15.21 -4.20
N LYS A 6 19.19 15.47 -3.13
CA LYS A 6 19.36 14.79 -1.84
C LYS A 6 19.23 13.26 -1.94
N CYS A 7 18.33 12.77 -2.81
CA CYS A 7 18.21 11.33 -3.06
C CYS A 7 19.44 10.78 -3.81
N LEU A 8 19.93 11.50 -4.82
CA LEU A 8 21.10 11.10 -5.59
C LEU A 8 22.40 11.11 -4.75
N GLU A 9 22.54 12.09 -3.85
CA GLU A 9 23.67 12.20 -2.91
C GLU A 9 23.80 10.98 -1.97
N ARG A 10 22.69 10.22 -1.75
CA ARG A 10 22.73 8.97 -0.98
C ARG A 10 23.54 7.87 -1.65
N GLY A 11 23.75 7.93 -2.96
CA GLY A 11 24.57 6.98 -3.72
C GLY A 11 24.03 5.55 -3.78
N TYR A 12 22.73 5.35 -3.50
CA TYR A 12 22.12 4.02 -3.56
C TYR A 12 22.05 3.52 -5.01
N LYS A 13 22.38 2.24 -5.22
CA LYS A 13 22.08 1.54 -6.48
C LYS A 13 20.59 1.22 -6.59
N PHE A 14 19.97 0.90 -5.48
CA PHE A 14 18.53 0.73 -5.29
C PHE A 14 18.11 1.44 -4.01
N PRO A 15 16.95 2.11 -4.03
CA PRO A 15 16.12 2.36 -5.22
C PRO A 15 16.79 3.31 -6.22
N GLU A 16 16.50 3.12 -7.51
CA GLU A 16 16.93 4.06 -8.54
C GLU A 16 16.10 5.35 -8.48
N VAL A 17 16.78 6.49 -8.52
CA VAL A 17 16.12 7.80 -8.51
C VAL A 17 15.69 8.15 -9.93
N THR A 18 14.40 8.39 -10.12
CA THR A 18 13.81 8.79 -11.40
C THR A 18 12.98 10.06 -11.24
N SER A 19 12.53 10.64 -12.34
CA SER A 19 11.62 11.79 -12.37
C SER A 19 10.37 11.50 -13.16
N TRP A 20 9.46 12.47 -13.18
CA TRP A 20 8.26 12.47 -13.98
C TRP A 20 8.04 13.86 -14.58
N ILE A 21 7.81 13.91 -15.90
CA ILE A 21 7.65 15.13 -16.67
C ILE A 21 6.43 15.06 -17.59
N ARG A 22 5.94 16.21 -18.03
CA ARG A 22 5.05 16.27 -19.19
C ARG A 22 5.82 15.96 -20.47
N ALA A 23 5.14 15.54 -21.53
CA ALA A 23 5.74 15.36 -22.84
C ALA A 23 6.08 16.75 -23.47
N SER A 24 7.14 17.36 -22.96
CA SER A 24 7.60 18.69 -23.31
C SER A 24 9.14 18.72 -23.34
N LYS A 25 9.71 19.26 -24.39
CA LYS A 25 11.16 19.43 -24.51
C LYS A 25 11.74 20.32 -23.40
N GLN A 26 10.98 21.31 -22.95
CA GLN A 26 11.37 22.20 -21.86
C GLN A 26 11.48 21.43 -20.52
N ASP A 27 10.49 20.58 -20.23
CA ASP A 27 10.53 19.76 -19.03
C ASP A 27 11.66 18.73 -19.11
N PHE A 28 11.92 18.16 -20.29
CA PHE A 28 12.99 17.19 -20.49
C PHE A 28 14.38 17.80 -20.28
N GLN A 29 14.59 19.08 -20.60
CA GLN A 29 15.86 19.75 -20.31
C GLN A 29 16.23 19.68 -18.82
N LEU A 30 15.24 19.76 -17.92
CA LEU A 30 15.47 19.62 -16.47
C LEU A 30 15.99 18.23 -16.09
N VAL A 31 15.56 17.19 -16.79
CA VAL A 31 16.01 15.81 -16.56
C VAL A 31 17.49 15.68 -16.93
N LYS A 32 17.87 16.24 -18.08
CA LYS A 32 19.27 16.29 -18.54
C LYS A 32 20.18 17.04 -17.55
N ASP A 33 19.72 18.21 -17.10
CA ASP A 33 20.48 19.06 -16.16
C ASP A 33 20.73 18.37 -14.80
N ILE A 34 19.82 17.51 -14.36
CA ILE A 34 19.95 16.73 -13.11
C ILE A 34 20.85 15.49 -13.32
N GLY A 35 20.98 15.00 -14.55
CA GLY A 35 21.79 13.82 -14.87
C GLY A 35 21.09 12.49 -14.54
N LEU A 36 19.78 12.43 -14.63
CA LEU A 36 19.01 11.19 -14.44
C LEU A 36 19.18 10.24 -15.64
N ARG A 37 19.14 8.95 -15.36
CA ARG A 37 19.25 7.90 -16.40
C ARG A 37 17.91 7.47 -16.97
N GLU A 38 16.84 7.74 -16.23
CA GLU A 38 15.47 7.38 -16.60
C GLU A 38 14.51 8.49 -16.19
N THR A 39 13.47 8.71 -16.98
CA THR A 39 12.38 9.62 -16.65
C THR A 39 11.02 9.11 -17.08
N GLY A 40 10.00 9.31 -16.23
CA GLY A 40 8.60 9.15 -16.60
C GLY A 40 8.16 10.30 -17.51
N ILE A 41 7.44 10.00 -18.58
CA ILE A 41 6.88 10.96 -19.52
C ILE A 41 5.37 10.75 -19.57
N LEU A 42 4.59 11.79 -19.25
CA LEU A 42 3.14 11.74 -19.33
C LEU A 42 2.68 11.74 -20.78
N VAL A 43 2.04 10.67 -21.20
CA VAL A 43 1.46 10.51 -22.53
C VAL A 43 -0.04 10.20 -22.40
N SER A 44 -0.87 11.24 -22.40
CA SER A 44 -2.32 11.07 -22.30
C SER A 44 -2.87 10.34 -23.54
N CYS A 45 -3.63 9.28 -23.35
CA CYS A 45 -4.02 8.39 -24.45
C CYS A 45 -5.55 8.27 -24.65
N SER A 46 -6.37 8.84 -23.76
CA SER A 46 -7.82 8.86 -23.99
C SER A 46 -8.26 10.05 -24.84
N ASP A 47 -9.33 9.87 -25.59
CA ASP A 47 -9.94 10.92 -26.39
C ASP A 47 -10.38 12.12 -25.54
N TYR A 48 -10.75 11.90 -24.28
CA TYR A 48 -11.05 12.97 -23.33
C TYR A 48 -9.85 13.92 -23.15
N HIS A 49 -8.66 13.38 -23.04
CA HIS A 49 -7.45 14.18 -22.89
C HIS A 49 -6.98 14.74 -24.24
N ILE A 50 -6.99 13.93 -25.29
CA ILE A 50 -6.51 14.32 -26.60
C ILE A 50 -7.34 15.49 -27.16
N PHE A 51 -8.66 15.34 -27.22
CA PHE A 51 -9.52 16.33 -27.86
C PHE A 51 -9.89 17.50 -26.93
N TYR A 52 -10.22 17.23 -25.65
CA TYR A 52 -10.72 18.29 -24.77
C TYR A 52 -9.62 19.02 -24.00
N LYS A 53 -8.59 18.29 -23.50
CA LYS A 53 -7.49 18.90 -22.74
C LYS A 53 -6.41 19.47 -23.66
N MET A 54 -5.94 18.68 -24.65
CA MET A 54 -4.84 19.08 -25.54
C MET A 54 -5.33 19.81 -26.79
N LYS A 55 -6.60 19.65 -27.19
CA LYS A 55 -7.20 20.23 -28.40
C LYS A 55 -6.44 19.85 -29.68
N MET A 56 -6.03 18.59 -29.74
CA MET A 56 -5.25 18.01 -30.82
C MET A 56 -5.96 16.79 -31.41
N THR A 57 -5.57 16.38 -32.61
CA THR A 57 -5.91 15.10 -33.18
C THR A 57 -5.04 13.99 -32.61
N ARG A 58 -5.45 12.72 -32.67
CA ARG A 58 -4.65 11.56 -32.27
C ARG A 58 -3.30 11.52 -32.98
N ARG A 59 -3.24 11.91 -34.26
CA ARG A 59 -2.00 11.95 -35.05
C ARG A 59 -1.03 13.02 -34.57
N GLU A 60 -1.53 14.21 -34.27
CA GLU A 60 -0.70 15.32 -33.77
C GLU A 60 -0.13 14.97 -32.40
N VAL A 61 -0.93 14.40 -31.49
CA VAL A 61 -0.50 13.96 -30.17
C VAL A 61 0.55 12.85 -30.28
N MET A 62 0.36 11.86 -31.15
CA MET A 62 1.33 10.80 -31.37
C MET A 62 2.67 11.37 -31.86
N ASN A 63 2.64 12.28 -32.83
CA ASN A 63 3.87 12.92 -33.35
C ASN A 63 4.59 13.75 -32.27
N LEU A 64 3.83 14.48 -31.46
CA LEU A 64 4.37 15.22 -30.31
C LEU A 64 5.10 14.28 -29.33
N TYR A 65 4.45 13.22 -28.91
CA TYR A 65 5.04 12.28 -27.95
C TYR A 65 6.29 11.60 -28.51
N LEU A 66 6.23 11.10 -29.74
CA LEU A 66 7.37 10.46 -30.38
C LEU A 66 8.54 11.43 -30.54
N SER A 67 8.29 12.74 -30.78
CA SER A 67 9.36 13.73 -30.87
C SER A 67 10.11 13.92 -29.56
N VAL A 68 9.43 13.95 -28.42
CA VAL A 68 10.03 14.08 -27.09
C VAL A 68 10.75 12.80 -26.69
N ILE A 69 10.17 11.64 -27.00
CA ILE A 69 10.77 10.34 -26.71
C ILE A 69 12.06 10.13 -27.52
N ARG A 70 12.09 10.52 -28.81
CA ARG A 70 13.33 10.50 -29.61
C ARG A 70 14.42 11.36 -28.98
N GLU A 71 14.13 12.59 -28.59
CA GLU A 71 15.10 13.46 -27.93
C GLU A 71 15.62 12.82 -26.63
N CYS A 72 14.76 12.13 -25.88
CA CYS A 72 15.16 11.39 -24.70
C CYS A 72 16.17 10.27 -25.04
N LEU A 73 15.87 9.47 -26.04
CA LEU A 73 16.72 8.37 -26.51
C LEU A 73 18.05 8.86 -27.09
N GLU A 74 18.04 9.94 -27.88
CA GLU A 74 19.24 10.58 -28.44
C GLU A 74 20.26 11.03 -27.37
N THR A 75 19.76 11.32 -26.16
CA THR A 75 20.63 11.69 -25.03
C THR A 75 21.01 10.49 -24.14
N GLY A 76 20.63 9.28 -24.49
CA GLY A 76 20.91 8.06 -23.73
C GLY A 76 20.06 7.86 -22.48
N ILE A 77 18.97 8.64 -22.32
CA ILE A 77 18.06 8.53 -21.17
C ILE A 77 16.90 7.59 -21.52
N SER A 78 16.62 6.63 -20.65
CA SER A 78 15.52 5.67 -20.83
C SER A 78 14.16 6.34 -20.53
N PRO A 79 13.21 6.38 -21.47
CA PRO A 79 11.87 6.90 -21.19
C PRO A 79 10.97 5.83 -20.59
N ARG A 80 10.14 6.23 -19.62
CA ARG A 80 8.99 5.47 -19.13
C ARG A 80 7.72 6.20 -19.55
N CYS A 81 7.01 5.66 -20.54
CA CYS A 81 5.79 6.26 -21.06
C CYS A 81 4.60 5.95 -20.15
N HIS A 82 4.05 6.96 -19.50
CA HIS A 82 2.85 6.84 -18.67
C HIS A 82 1.61 7.05 -19.53
N LEU A 83 0.94 5.97 -19.90
CA LEU A 83 -0.29 5.97 -20.73
C LEU A 83 -1.48 6.42 -19.89
N GLU A 84 -1.59 7.74 -19.69
CA GLU A 84 -2.63 8.36 -18.85
C GLU A 84 -4.02 8.05 -19.40
N ASP A 85 -4.90 7.57 -18.50
CA ASP A 85 -6.31 7.28 -18.75
C ASP A 85 -6.54 6.10 -19.73
N ILE A 86 -5.70 5.06 -19.63
CA ILE A 86 -5.74 3.91 -20.53
C ILE A 86 -7.08 3.16 -20.46
N THR A 87 -7.73 3.12 -19.29
CA THR A 87 -9.00 2.41 -19.07
C THR A 87 -10.21 3.08 -19.70
N ARG A 88 -10.04 4.25 -20.33
CA ARG A 88 -11.05 4.94 -21.17
C ARG A 88 -10.55 5.24 -22.59
N SER A 89 -9.41 4.67 -22.95
CA SER A 89 -8.76 4.91 -24.25
C SER A 89 -9.20 3.96 -25.33
N ASP A 90 -9.05 4.36 -26.58
CA ASP A 90 -9.18 3.46 -27.72
C ASP A 90 -7.90 2.60 -27.83
N ILE A 91 -7.97 1.40 -27.27
CA ILE A 91 -6.82 0.49 -27.18
C ILE A 91 -6.29 0.13 -28.57
N TYR A 92 -7.13 -0.27 -29.49
CA TYR A 92 -6.70 -0.69 -30.83
C TYR A 92 -6.52 0.45 -31.81
N GLY A 93 -7.25 1.56 -31.67
CA GLY A 93 -7.15 2.70 -32.57
C GLY A 93 -6.06 3.72 -32.21
N PHE A 94 -5.54 3.68 -30.96
CA PHE A 94 -4.50 4.60 -30.53
C PHE A 94 -3.39 3.95 -29.69
N VAL A 95 -3.72 3.23 -28.61
CA VAL A 95 -2.72 2.75 -27.65
C VAL A 95 -1.76 1.75 -28.28
N ILE A 96 -2.30 0.69 -28.92
CA ILE A 96 -1.49 -0.33 -29.58
C ILE A 96 -0.64 0.26 -30.71
N PRO A 97 -1.18 1.03 -31.67
CA PRO A 97 -0.37 1.70 -32.69
C PRO A 97 0.75 2.56 -32.11
N PHE A 98 0.49 3.31 -31.05
CA PHE A 98 1.50 4.13 -30.41
C PHE A 98 2.61 3.26 -29.77
N CYS A 99 2.24 2.20 -29.04
CA CYS A 99 3.23 1.29 -28.45
C CYS A 99 4.07 0.55 -29.52
N VAL A 100 3.48 0.20 -30.67
CA VAL A 100 4.24 -0.35 -31.80
C VAL A 100 5.33 0.63 -32.28
N GLU A 101 5.02 1.91 -32.40
CA GLU A 101 6.03 2.93 -32.75
C GLU A 101 7.10 3.06 -31.65
N LEU A 102 6.74 2.95 -30.36
CA LEU A 102 7.71 2.92 -29.26
C LEU A 102 8.66 1.73 -29.35
N MET A 103 8.15 0.55 -29.70
CA MET A 103 8.99 -0.67 -29.87
C MET A 103 9.95 -0.52 -31.05
N LYS A 104 9.53 0.14 -32.14
CA LYS A 104 10.43 0.47 -33.26
C LYS A 104 11.58 1.41 -32.82
N LEU A 105 11.24 2.43 -32.01
CA LEU A 105 12.26 3.34 -31.44
C LEU A 105 13.21 2.61 -30.49
N MET A 106 12.69 1.72 -29.65
CA MET A 106 13.51 0.89 -28.78
C MET A 106 14.50 0.03 -29.57
N ASP A 107 14.04 -0.55 -30.70
CA ASP A 107 14.91 -1.31 -31.60
C ASP A 107 15.93 -0.45 -32.33
N GLU A 108 15.58 0.76 -32.74
CA GLU A 108 16.46 1.72 -33.40
C GLU A 108 17.59 2.18 -32.46
N TYR A 109 17.25 2.62 -31.25
CA TYR A 109 18.19 3.23 -30.29
C TYR A 109 18.87 2.23 -29.36
N LYS A 110 18.37 1.00 -29.24
CA LYS A 110 18.83 -0.03 -28.28
C LYS A 110 18.77 0.42 -26.82
N ILE A 111 17.85 1.30 -26.49
CA ILE A 111 17.57 1.80 -25.14
C ILE A 111 16.17 1.33 -24.74
N PRO A 112 16.00 0.71 -23.56
CA PRO A 112 14.70 0.26 -23.11
C PRO A 112 13.68 1.39 -22.98
N ILE A 113 12.45 1.15 -23.46
CA ILE A 113 11.30 2.03 -23.27
C ILE A 113 10.29 1.31 -22.38
N LYS A 114 10.11 1.78 -21.15
CA LYS A 114 9.11 1.22 -20.24
C LYS A 114 7.72 1.78 -20.54
N ILE A 115 6.71 0.94 -20.41
CA ILE A 115 5.30 1.29 -20.60
C ILE A 115 4.57 1.17 -19.28
N ARG A 116 4.07 2.27 -18.76
CA ARG A 116 3.23 2.29 -17.56
C ARG A 116 1.77 2.50 -17.96
N ALA A 117 0.97 1.43 -17.85
CA ALA A 117 -0.48 1.50 -18.05
C ALA A 117 -1.13 2.17 -16.83
N CYS A 118 -1.78 3.32 -17.04
CA CYS A 118 -2.33 4.14 -15.95
C CYS A 118 -3.85 4.07 -15.93
N ASP A 119 -4.39 3.36 -14.93
CA ASP A 119 -5.81 3.40 -14.57
C ASP A 119 -6.11 4.66 -13.78
N THR A 120 -6.05 5.79 -14.47
CA THR A 120 -6.08 7.14 -13.89
C THR A 120 -7.34 7.42 -13.09
N MET A 121 -8.47 6.81 -13.47
CA MET A 121 -9.76 7.01 -12.81
C MET A 121 -10.16 5.83 -11.90
N GLY A 122 -9.27 4.86 -11.67
CA GLY A 122 -9.58 3.65 -10.93
C GLY A 122 -10.72 2.83 -11.56
N TYR A 123 -10.93 2.97 -12.86
CA TYR A 123 -12.09 2.46 -13.60
C TYR A 123 -11.89 1.04 -14.16
N GLY A 124 -10.68 0.54 -14.10
CA GLY A 124 -10.31 -0.82 -14.50
C GLY A 124 -11.12 -1.90 -13.80
N VAL A 125 -11.26 -3.05 -14.42
CA VAL A 125 -11.87 -4.24 -13.84
C VAL A 125 -11.01 -5.47 -14.11
N ASN A 126 -10.95 -6.36 -13.13
CA ASN A 126 -10.00 -7.48 -13.08
C ASN A 126 -10.61 -8.85 -13.36
N PHE A 127 -11.92 -8.99 -13.43
CA PHE A 127 -12.56 -10.29 -13.61
C PHE A 127 -12.57 -10.75 -15.07
N PRO A 128 -12.58 -12.07 -15.30
CA PRO A 128 -12.67 -12.67 -16.63
C PRO A 128 -13.90 -12.18 -17.39
N GLY A 129 -13.76 -12.01 -18.70
CA GLY A 129 -14.85 -11.52 -19.56
C GLY A 129 -15.09 -10.02 -19.53
N ALA A 130 -14.35 -9.26 -18.71
CA ALA A 130 -14.36 -7.82 -18.83
C ALA A 130 -13.87 -7.38 -20.21
N VAL A 131 -14.56 -6.43 -20.82
CA VAL A 131 -14.19 -5.92 -22.13
C VAL A 131 -13.25 -4.72 -22.03
N ILE A 132 -12.39 -4.54 -23.04
CA ILE A 132 -11.59 -3.32 -23.18
C ILE A 132 -12.51 -2.12 -23.47
N PRO A 133 -12.11 -0.91 -23.07
CA PRO A 133 -10.81 -0.55 -22.48
C PRO A 133 -10.70 -0.79 -20.96
N ARG A 134 -11.72 -1.34 -20.29
CA ARG A 134 -11.73 -1.49 -18.83
C ARG A 134 -11.03 -2.75 -18.32
N SER A 135 -10.83 -3.75 -19.17
CA SER A 135 -10.22 -5.03 -18.79
C SER A 135 -8.73 -4.88 -18.50
N VAL A 136 -8.32 -5.05 -17.22
CA VAL A 136 -6.89 -5.10 -16.85
C VAL A 136 -6.18 -6.24 -17.60
N PRO A 137 -6.70 -7.50 -17.59
CA PRO A 137 -6.12 -8.59 -18.39
C PRO A 137 -6.03 -8.26 -19.88
N GLY A 138 -7.10 -7.69 -20.45
CA GLY A 138 -7.15 -7.34 -21.87
C GLY A 138 -6.16 -6.25 -22.28
N ILE A 139 -5.92 -5.26 -21.42
CA ILE A 139 -4.90 -4.21 -21.64
C ILE A 139 -3.51 -4.85 -21.67
N ILE A 140 -3.15 -5.62 -20.62
CA ILE A 140 -1.83 -6.27 -20.56
C ILE A 140 -1.61 -7.21 -21.75
N TYR A 141 -2.61 -8.03 -22.08
CA TYR A 141 -2.58 -8.88 -23.27
C TYR A 141 -2.38 -8.07 -24.56
N GLY A 142 -3.09 -6.97 -24.72
CA GLY A 142 -2.95 -6.09 -25.89
C GLY A 142 -1.54 -5.52 -26.01
N LEU A 143 -0.98 -5.04 -24.93
CA LEU A 143 0.39 -4.50 -24.90
C LEU A 143 1.45 -5.56 -25.23
N THR A 144 1.35 -6.75 -24.63
CA THR A 144 2.31 -7.82 -24.87
C THR A 144 2.15 -8.45 -26.25
N THR A 145 0.94 -8.85 -26.64
CA THR A 145 0.67 -9.67 -27.82
C THR A 145 0.53 -8.85 -29.09
N HIS A 146 -0.15 -7.71 -29.04
CA HIS A 146 -0.45 -6.91 -30.23
C HIS A 146 0.52 -5.75 -30.45
N ALA A 147 1.09 -5.17 -29.37
CA ALA A 147 2.11 -4.13 -29.50
C ALA A 147 3.54 -4.67 -29.39
N GLY A 148 3.71 -5.92 -28.96
CA GLY A 148 5.03 -6.54 -28.81
C GLY A 148 5.87 -5.97 -27.65
N VAL A 149 5.22 -5.37 -26.66
CA VAL A 149 5.95 -4.83 -25.50
C VAL A 149 6.44 -5.99 -24.63
N PRO A 150 7.74 -6.10 -24.36
CA PRO A 150 8.26 -7.10 -23.43
C PRO A 150 7.63 -6.98 -22.06
N SER A 151 7.28 -8.11 -21.46
CA SER A 151 6.61 -8.18 -20.14
C SER A 151 7.38 -7.44 -19.05
N GLU A 152 8.71 -7.56 -19.06
CA GLU A 152 9.64 -6.90 -18.14
C GLU A 152 9.64 -5.37 -18.24
N LEU A 153 9.09 -4.80 -19.29
CA LEU A 153 9.00 -3.35 -19.51
C LEU A 153 7.58 -2.79 -19.23
N ILE A 154 6.64 -3.63 -18.85
CA ILE A 154 5.27 -3.20 -18.53
C ILE A 154 5.12 -2.98 -17.03
N GLU A 155 4.59 -1.81 -16.68
CA GLU A 155 4.21 -1.44 -15.32
C GLU A 155 2.73 -1.06 -15.26
N TRP A 156 2.11 -1.23 -14.10
CA TRP A 156 0.75 -0.79 -13.81
C TRP A 156 0.73 0.34 -12.80
N HIS A 157 -0.13 1.34 -13.01
CA HIS A 157 -0.42 2.40 -12.06
C HIS A 157 -1.94 2.50 -11.88
N GLY A 158 -2.42 2.38 -10.66
CA GLY A 158 -3.84 2.38 -10.34
C GLY A 158 -4.23 3.41 -9.29
N HIS A 159 -5.40 4.04 -9.51
CA HIS A 159 -6.10 4.84 -8.50
C HIS A 159 -7.19 4.03 -7.81
N ASN A 160 -7.63 4.49 -6.64
CA ASN A 160 -8.51 3.73 -5.74
C ASN A 160 -9.96 4.21 -5.71
N ASP A 161 -10.41 4.95 -6.71
CA ASP A 161 -11.74 5.57 -6.77
C ASP A 161 -12.90 4.57 -6.61
N PHE A 162 -12.68 3.30 -6.96
CA PHE A 162 -13.65 2.22 -6.83
C PHE A 162 -13.16 1.08 -5.92
N TYR A 163 -12.26 1.34 -5.00
CA TYR A 163 -11.67 0.33 -4.08
C TYR A 163 -11.00 -0.86 -4.80
N LYS A 164 -10.45 -0.65 -6.00
CA LYS A 164 -9.87 -1.73 -6.82
C LYS A 164 -8.38 -1.61 -7.07
N ALA A 165 -7.72 -0.59 -6.52
CA ALA A 165 -6.32 -0.32 -6.82
C ALA A 165 -5.42 -1.53 -6.57
N VAL A 166 -5.51 -2.19 -5.42
CA VAL A 166 -4.74 -3.39 -5.08
C VAL A 166 -5.09 -4.54 -6.03
N ASN A 167 -6.38 -4.86 -6.15
CA ASN A 167 -6.84 -5.98 -6.99
C ASN A 167 -6.44 -5.83 -8.46
N ASN A 168 -6.56 -4.62 -9.01
CA ASN A 168 -6.15 -4.36 -10.39
C ASN A 168 -4.62 -4.45 -10.57
N SER A 169 -3.85 -4.01 -9.59
CA SER A 169 -2.39 -4.10 -9.59
C SER A 169 -1.91 -5.55 -9.51
N THR A 170 -2.49 -6.35 -8.61
CA THR A 170 -2.22 -7.80 -8.52
C THR A 170 -2.59 -8.50 -9.81
N THR A 171 -3.73 -8.15 -10.41
CA THR A 171 -4.15 -8.71 -11.71
C THR A 171 -3.16 -8.36 -12.82
N ALA A 172 -2.68 -7.12 -12.88
CA ALA A 172 -1.67 -6.73 -13.85
C ALA A 172 -0.39 -7.57 -13.72
N TRP A 173 0.09 -7.86 -12.52
CA TRP A 173 1.21 -8.79 -12.29
C TRP A 173 0.92 -10.18 -12.82
N LEU A 174 -0.23 -10.75 -12.46
CA LEU A 174 -0.62 -12.11 -12.87
C LEU A 174 -0.75 -12.27 -14.39
N TYR A 175 -1.02 -11.18 -15.10
CA TYR A 175 -1.16 -11.18 -16.56
C TYR A 175 0.09 -10.68 -17.30
N GLY A 176 1.19 -10.37 -16.61
CA GLY A 176 2.50 -10.16 -17.22
C GLY A 176 3.08 -8.74 -17.09
N ALA A 177 2.53 -7.87 -16.25
CA ALA A 177 3.25 -6.66 -15.86
C ALA A 177 4.40 -7.02 -14.90
N SER A 178 5.57 -6.45 -15.10
CA SER A 178 6.75 -6.70 -14.24
C SER A 178 6.72 -5.89 -12.93
N GLY A 179 6.00 -4.78 -12.91
CA GLY A 179 5.98 -3.87 -11.78
C GLY A 179 4.65 -3.17 -11.57
N VAL A 180 4.44 -2.68 -10.37
CA VAL A 180 3.34 -1.79 -10.02
C VAL A 180 3.86 -0.51 -9.40
N ASN A 181 3.23 0.60 -9.75
CA ASN A 181 3.54 1.90 -9.17
C ASN A 181 2.64 2.14 -7.95
N CYS A 182 3.27 2.28 -6.80
CA CYS A 182 2.62 2.43 -5.51
C CYS A 182 3.03 3.75 -4.85
N SER A 183 2.30 4.12 -3.81
CA SER A 183 2.69 5.15 -2.86
C SER A 183 2.57 4.62 -1.42
N LEU A 184 3.35 5.18 -0.49
CA LEU A 184 3.21 4.85 0.93
C LEU A 184 1.78 5.17 1.36
N PHE A 185 1.13 4.19 1.99
CA PHE A 185 -0.25 4.28 2.52
C PHE A 185 -1.31 4.66 1.48
N GLY A 186 -1.01 4.43 0.21
CA GLY A 186 -1.90 4.82 -0.87
C GLY A 186 -2.09 6.32 -1.04
N ILE A 187 -1.22 7.16 -0.47
CA ILE A 187 -1.32 8.62 -0.57
C ILE A 187 -1.27 9.03 -2.03
N GLY A 188 -2.24 9.84 -2.46
CA GLY A 188 -2.35 10.32 -3.84
C GLY A 188 -3.56 11.20 -4.04
N GLU A 189 -3.82 11.57 -5.28
CA GLU A 189 -4.97 12.39 -5.63
C GLU A 189 -6.30 11.67 -5.37
N ARG A 190 -7.34 12.42 -5.07
CA ARG A 190 -8.72 11.96 -4.81
C ARG A 190 -8.77 10.90 -3.70
N THR A 191 -9.00 9.65 -4.05
CA THR A 191 -9.09 8.51 -3.12
C THR A 191 -7.76 7.77 -2.94
N GLY A 192 -6.70 8.27 -3.57
CA GLY A 192 -5.35 7.73 -3.48
C GLY A 192 -5.00 6.72 -4.56
N ASN A 193 -3.80 6.17 -4.41
CA ASN A 193 -3.15 5.23 -5.32
C ASN A 193 -3.13 3.82 -4.71
N THR A 194 -2.49 2.90 -5.41
CA THR A 194 -2.19 1.57 -4.87
C THR A 194 -1.25 1.69 -3.66
N PRO A 195 -1.63 1.24 -2.46
CA PRO A 195 -0.77 1.31 -1.29
C PRO A 195 0.40 0.31 -1.39
N LEU A 196 1.62 0.80 -1.11
CA LEU A 196 2.84 -0.01 -1.21
C LEU A 196 2.81 -1.19 -0.25
N GLU A 197 2.40 -0.96 1.00
CA GLU A 197 2.31 -2.00 2.03
C GLU A 197 1.37 -3.14 1.63
N ALA A 198 0.26 -2.82 0.98
CA ALA A 198 -0.64 -3.86 0.46
C ALA A 198 0.04 -4.71 -0.61
N MET A 199 0.77 -4.08 -1.54
CA MET A 199 1.46 -4.82 -2.61
C MET A 199 2.65 -5.63 -2.12
N VAL A 200 3.31 -5.23 -1.03
CA VAL A 200 4.34 -6.05 -0.36
C VAL A 200 3.72 -7.35 0.18
N PHE A 201 2.55 -7.27 0.82
CA PHE A 201 1.86 -8.47 1.31
C PHE A 201 1.22 -9.29 0.18
N GLU A 202 0.70 -8.66 -0.88
CA GLU A 202 0.28 -9.38 -2.10
C GLU A 202 1.45 -10.16 -2.72
N TYR A 203 2.63 -9.54 -2.83
CA TYR A 203 3.84 -10.22 -3.28
C TYR A 203 4.18 -11.43 -2.41
N ALA A 204 4.19 -11.25 -1.10
CA ALA A 204 4.47 -12.33 -0.17
C ALA A 204 3.48 -13.51 -0.30
N GLN A 205 2.19 -13.22 -0.49
CA GLN A 205 1.16 -14.25 -0.70
C GLN A 205 1.37 -15.01 -2.02
N LEU A 206 1.69 -14.31 -3.10
CA LEU A 206 1.89 -14.91 -4.42
C LEU A 206 3.20 -15.72 -4.51
N LYS A 207 4.27 -15.27 -3.85
CA LYS A 207 5.60 -15.88 -3.88
C LYS A 207 5.86 -16.87 -2.76
N GLY A 208 5.12 -16.78 -1.66
CA GLY A 208 5.38 -17.57 -0.44
C GLY A 208 6.61 -17.08 0.36
N THR A 209 7.14 -15.89 0.05
CA THR A 209 8.32 -15.32 0.69
C THR A 209 8.30 -13.80 0.61
N LEU A 210 8.94 -13.12 1.56
CA LEU A 210 9.22 -11.69 1.53
C LEU A 210 10.55 -11.34 0.83
N ASP A 211 11.33 -12.34 0.41
CA ASP A 211 12.65 -12.18 -0.22
C ASP A 211 13.59 -11.22 0.54
N GLY A 212 13.56 -11.29 1.87
CA GLY A 212 14.39 -10.47 2.74
C GLY A 212 13.87 -9.06 3.03
N MET A 213 12.68 -8.70 2.57
CA MET A 213 12.04 -7.44 2.94
C MET A 213 11.69 -7.43 4.43
N ASP A 214 12.10 -6.39 5.14
CA ASP A 214 11.68 -6.13 6.51
C ASP A 214 10.37 -5.35 6.51
N THR A 215 9.29 -6.03 6.84
CA THR A 215 7.95 -5.42 6.86
C THR A 215 7.62 -4.70 8.17
N THR A 216 8.44 -4.82 9.21
CA THR A 216 8.25 -4.07 10.47
C THR A 216 8.39 -2.57 10.26
N VAL A 217 9.18 -2.17 9.27
CA VAL A 217 9.37 -0.77 8.86
C VAL A 217 8.06 -0.09 8.42
N ILE A 218 7.03 -0.86 8.03
CA ILE A 218 5.71 -0.30 7.68
C ILE A 218 5.08 0.40 8.88
N THR A 219 5.20 -0.19 10.07
CA THR A 219 4.72 0.42 11.32
C THR A 219 5.51 1.66 11.68
N GLU A 220 6.84 1.60 11.59
CA GLU A 220 7.71 2.76 11.87
C GLU A 220 7.42 3.92 10.92
N LEU A 221 7.20 3.65 9.64
CA LEU A 221 6.81 4.66 8.67
C LEU A 221 5.44 5.28 8.98
N ALA A 222 4.45 4.47 9.39
CA ALA A 222 3.14 4.98 9.76
C ALA A 222 3.23 5.91 10.97
N GLU A 223 4.03 5.55 11.99
CA GLU A 223 4.29 6.40 13.15
C GLU A 223 5.05 7.69 12.77
N TYR A 224 6.03 7.60 11.87
CA TYR A 224 6.74 8.76 11.38
C TYR A 224 5.80 9.74 10.66
N PHE A 225 4.92 9.23 9.79
CA PHE A 225 3.94 10.05 9.06
C PHE A 225 2.96 10.75 10.02
N GLU A 226 2.54 10.06 11.08
CA GLU A 226 1.67 10.64 12.10
C GLU A 226 2.39 11.74 12.90
N LYS A 227 3.59 11.43 13.42
CA LYS A 227 4.33 12.33 14.31
C LYS A 227 4.93 13.55 13.59
N GLU A 228 5.57 13.32 12.43
CA GLU A 228 6.34 14.35 11.73
C GLU A 228 5.55 15.08 10.64
N LEU A 229 4.54 14.44 10.06
CA LEU A 229 3.76 15.01 8.97
C LEU A 229 2.30 15.29 9.36
N GLY A 230 1.87 14.87 10.54
CA GLY A 230 0.48 15.01 11.00
C GLY A 230 -0.53 14.16 10.20
N TYR A 231 -0.04 13.15 9.47
CA TYR A 231 -0.88 12.29 8.66
C TYR A 231 -1.31 11.05 9.44
N VAL A 232 -2.52 11.11 10.02
CA VAL A 232 -3.10 10.02 10.80
C VAL A 232 -3.81 9.04 9.86
N GLN A 233 -3.43 7.76 9.94
CA GLN A 233 -4.10 6.71 9.18
C GLN A 233 -5.54 6.49 9.67
N PRO A 234 -6.53 6.30 8.77
CA PRO A 234 -7.85 5.84 9.19
C PRO A 234 -7.73 4.55 10.03
N SER A 235 -8.45 4.49 11.14
CA SER A 235 -8.23 3.45 12.16
C SER A 235 -8.39 2.00 11.67
N ARG A 236 -9.11 1.78 10.56
CA ARG A 236 -9.34 0.46 9.97
C ARG A 236 -8.55 0.21 8.68
N THR A 237 -7.59 1.07 8.34
CA THR A 237 -6.73 0.82 7.19
C THR A 237 -5.95 -0.47 7.40
N PRO A 238 -5.98 -1.42 6.46
CA PRO A 238 -5.21 -2.66 6.57
C PRO A 238 -3.74 -2.40 6.89
N PHE A 239 -3.14 -3.23 7.73
CA PHE A 239 -1.74 -3.22 8.18
C PHE A 239 -1.33 -2.03 9.07
N VAL A 240 -1.85 -0.83 8.87
CA VAL A 240 -1.36 0.41 9.50
C VAL A 240 -2.37 1.12 10.39
N GLY A 241 -3.66 0.91 10.22
CA GLY A 241 -4.69 1.54 11.06
C GLY A 241 -4.61 1.07 12.51
N SER A 242 -4.98 1.93 13.46
CA SER A 242 -4.91 1.62 14.89
C SER A 242 -5.79 0.41 15.31
N ASN A 243 -6.81 0.10 14.51
CA ASN A 243 -7.76 -0.99 14.78
C ASN A 243 -7.70 -2.13 13.74
N PHE A 244 -6.68 -2.20 12.88
CA PHE A 244 -6.68 -3.16 11.78
C PHE A 244 -6.69 -4.62 12.27
N ASN A 245 -6.05 -4.92 13.41
CA ASN A 245 -5.95 -6.25 14.02
C ASN A 245 -6.65 -6.34 15.39
N VAL A 246 -7.61 -5.43 15.64
CA VAL A 246 -8.37 -5.41 16.91
C VAL A 246 -9.60 -6.29 16.81
N THR A 247 -9.71 -7.29 17.70
CA THR A 247 -10.93 -8.08 17.89
C THR A 247 -11.72 -7.62 19.11
N ARG A 248 -13.05 -7.85 19.10
CA ARG A 248 -13.95 -7.45 20.19
C ARG A 248 -14.71 -8.64 20.81
N ALA A 249 -14.97 -9.66 20.04
CA ALA A 249 -15.73 -10.81 20.51
C ALA A 249 -14.89 -11.70 21.43
N GLY A 250 -15.44 -12.06 22.58
CA GLY A 250 -14.75 -12.92 23.55
C GLY A 250 -14.32 -14.27 23.01
N ILE A 251 -15.11 -14.86 22.11
CA ILE A 251 -14.76 -16.12 21.42
C ILE A 251 -13.54 -15.96 20.53
N HIS A 252 -13.39 -14.83 19.85
CA HIS A 252 -12.23 -14.53 19.04
C HIS A 252 -10.99 -14.32 19.90
N ALA A 253 -11.14 -13.59 21.02
CA ALA A 253 -10.05 -13.41 21.97
C ALA A 253 -9.55 -14.73 22.58
N ASP A 254 -10.45 -15.64 22.94
CA ASP A 254 -10.08 -16.98 23.43
C ASP A 254 -9.37 -17.82 22.36
N GLY A 255 -9.76 -17.66 21.10
CA GLY A 255 -9.05 -18.27 19.96
C GLY A 255 -7.63 -17.75 19.79
N LEU A 256 -7.45 -16.41 19.78
CA LEU A 256 -6.15 -15.76 19.69
C LEU A 256 -5.20 -16.14 20.83
N LEU A 257 -5.72 -16.31 22.05
CA LEU A 257 -4.93 -16.81 23.20
C LEU A 257 -4.40 -18.22 23.00
N LYS A 258 -5.13 -19.05 22.25
CA LYS A 258 -4.74 -20.44 21.97
C LYS A 258 -3.72 -20.50 20.82
N ASN A 259 -4.04 -19.85 19.72
CA ASN A 259 -3.18 -19.68 18.55
C ASN A 259 -3.65 -18.47 17.73
N GLU A 260 -2.74 -17.56 17.44
CA GLU A 260 -3.03 -16.35 16.65
C GLU A 260 -3.60 -16.70 15.26
N GLU A 261 -3.10 -17.76 14.61
CA GLU A 261 -3.52 -18.19 13.27
C GLU A 261 -5.00 -18.60 13.16
N ILE A 262 -5.70 -18.75 14.30
CA ILE A 262 -7.15 -19.01 14.29
C ILE A 262 -7.92 -17.82 13.69
N TYR A 263 -7.45 -16.59 13.90
CA TYR A 263 -8.11 -15.37 13.44
C TYR A 263 -7.21 -14.40 12.69
N ASN A 264 -5.90 -14.65 12.63
CA ASN A 264 -4.95 -13.92 11.80
C ASN A 264 -4.29 -14.89 10.82
N ILE A 265 -4.25 -14.55 9.54
CA ILE A 265 -3.63 -15.39 8.50
C ILE A 265 -2.11 -15.39 8.58
N PHE A 266 -1.51 -14.47 9.31
CA PHE A 266 -0.08 -14.39 9.58
C PHE A 266 0.17 -13.74 10.95
N ASP A 267 1.36 -13.97 11.51
CA ASP A 267 1.81 -13.38 12.78
C ASP A 267 2.07 -11.88 12.62
N THR A 268 1.09 -11.06 13.04
CA THR A 268 1.17 -9.59 12.94
C THR A 268 2.21 -8.98 13.88
N GLY A 269 2.52 -9.66 14.98
CA GLY A 269 3.62 -9.28 15.87
C GLY A 269 4.98 -9.39 15.17
N LYS A 270 5.22 -10.53 14.50
CA LYS A 270 6.47 -10.79 13.79
C LYS A 270 6.65 -9.91 12.55
N PHE A 271 5.62 -9.79 11.71
CA PHE A 271 5.75 -9.14 10.41
C PHE A 271 5.51 -7.63 10.43
N LEU A 272 4.82 -7.11 11.45
CA LEU A 272 4.49 -5.69 11.54
C LEU A 272 4.92 -5.05 12.86
N ASN A 273 5.50 -5.83 13.79
CA ASN A 273 5.73 -5.41 15.17
C ASN A 273 4.42 -4.90 15.85
N ARG A 274 3.28 -5.52 15.49
CA ARG A 274 1.93 -5.15 15.95
C ARG A 274 1.15 -6.40 16.37
N PRO A 275 1.34 -6.87 17.61
CA PRO A 275 0.61 -8.03 18.11
C PRO A 275 -0.91 -7.79 18.06
N PRO A 276 -1.73 -8.85 17.99
CA PRO A 276 -3.18 -8.73 18.01
C PRO A 276 -3.66 -7.99 19.25
N LEU A 277 -4.64 -7.12 19.05
CA LEU A 277 -5.24 -6.35 20.12
C LEU A 277 -6.71 -6.77 20.35
N VAL A 278 -7.19 -6.53 21.56
CA VAL A 278 -8.58 -6.74 21.92
C VAL A 278 -9.15 -5.46 22.51
N SER A 279 -10.30 -5.02 21.98
CA SER A 279 -11.08 -3.97 22.64
C SER A 279 -11.94 -4.61 23.72
N VAL A 280 -11.97 -4.02 24.91
CA VAL A 280 -12.81 -4.48 26.02
C VAL A 280 -14.17 -3.77 25.99
N SER A 281 -15.24 -4.57 26.02
CA SER A 281 -16.63 -4.09 26.03
C SER A 281 -17.51 -5.03 26.87
N ASN A 282 -18.82 -4.79 26.87
CA ASN A 282 -19.81 -5.66 27.52
C ASN A 282 -19.78 -7.12 27.02
N THR A 283 -19.35 -7.35 25.78
CA THR A 283 -19.23 -8.70 25.20
C THR A 283 -17.89 -9.39 25.51
N SER A 284 -16.98 -8.69 26.18
CA SER A 284 -15.66 -9.24 26.52
C SER A 284 -15.73 -10.15 27.73
N GLY A 285 -15.36 -11.41 27.55
CA GLY A 285 -15.18 -12.37 28.63
C GLY A 285 -13.80 -12.24 29.31
N LEU A 286 -13.53 -13.12 30.29
CA LEU A 286 -12.24 -13.16 30.99
C LEU A 286 -11.04 -13.30 30.03
N ALA A 287 -11.20 -14.09 28.96
CA ALA A 287 -10.17 -14.27 27.94
C ALA A 287 -9.82 -12.95 27.22
N GLY A 288 -10.84 -12.15 26.87
CA GLY A 288 -10.64 -10.85 26.23
C GLY A 288 -9.86 -9.87 27.11
N ILE A 289 -10.19 -9.82 28.40
CA ILE A 289 -9.49 -8.97 29.36
C ILE A 289 -8.05 -9.42 29.56
N ALA A 290 -7.82 -10.73 29.73
CA ALA A 290 -6.47 -11.27 29.87
C ALA A 290 -5.60 -11.00 28.62
N LEU A 291 -6.16 -11.15 27.42
CA LEU A 291 -5.46 -10.86 26.18
C LEU A 291 -5.16 -9.36 26.06
N TRP A 292 -6.09 -8.48 26.43
CA TRP A 292 -5.83 -7.04 26.44
C TRP A 292 -4.66 -6.70 27.38
N ILE A 293 -4.65 -7.24 28.60
CA ILE A 293 -3.56 -7.02 29.57
C ILE A 293 -2.23 -7.49 28.99
N ASN A 294 -2.18 -8.70 28.47
CA ASN A 294 -0.96 -9.29 27.93
C ASN A 294 -0.42 -8.51 26.72
N SER A 295 -1.30 -8.07 25.83
CA SER A 295 -0.92 -7.28 24.65
C SER A 295 -0.51 -5.86 25.02
N TYR A 296 -1.27 -5.18 25.86
CA TYR A 296 -1.00 -3.80 26.25
C TYR A 296 0.34 -3.64 26.98
N TYR A 297 0.63 -4.57 27.91
CA TYR A 297 1.89 -4.57 28.66
C TYR A 297 3.01 -5.37 27.98
N HIS A 298 2.82 -5.85 26.77
CA HIS A 298 3.81 -6.64 26.00
C HIS A 298 4.38 -7.82 26.79
N LEU A 299 3.52 -8.55 27.53
CA LEU A 299 3.96 -9.63 28.39
C LEU A 299 4.38 -10.85 27.56
N PRO A 300 5.58 -11.40 27.77
CA PRO A 300 6.00 -12.63 27.11
C PRO A 300 5.16 -13.83 27.60
N LYS A 301 5.10 -14.91 26.80
CA LYS A 301 4.22 -16.07 27.07
C LYS A 301 4.42 -16.68 28.46
N ASP A 302 5.64 -16.73 28.95
CA ASP A 302 5.99 -17.27 30.28
C ASP A 302 5.59 -16.37 31.44
N LYS A 303 5.30 -15.08 31.17
CA LYS A 303 4.84 -14.08 32.15
C LYS A 303 3.40 -13.63 31.91
N SER A 304 2.71 -14.23 30.96
CA SER A 304 1.33 -13.83 30.61
C SER A 304 0.36 -14.06 31.77
N VAL A 305 -0.59 -13.14 31.89
CA VAL A 305 -1.66 -13.22 32.87
C VAL A 305 -2.72 -14.23 32.41
N ASP A 306 -3.01 -15.23 33.24
CA ASP A 306 -4.05 -16.22 32.97
C ASP A 306 -5.45 -15.60 33.09
N LYS A 307 -6.36 -16.04 32.23
CA LYS A 307 -7.75 -15.55 32.20
C LYS A 307 -8.55 -15.79 33.48
N ASN A 308 -8.14 -16.79 34.28
CA ASN A 308 -8.79 -17.10 35.54
C ASN A 308 -8.14 -16.42 36.74
N SER A 309 -7.15 -15.57 36.52
CA SER A 309 -6.48 -14.84 37.61
C SER A 309 -7.44 -13.90 38.34
N GLU A 310 -7.16 -13.64 39.63
CA GLU A 310 -7.95 -12.74 40.45
C GLU A 310 -8.02 -11.31 39.90
N LEU A 311 -6.93 -10.85 39.26
CA LEU A 311 -6.88 -9.54 38.59
C LEU A 311 -7.92 -9.48 37.46
N VAL A 312 -7.92 -10.45 36.55
CA VAL A 312 -8.84 -10.50 35.41
C VAL A 312 -10.29 -10.57 35.86
N LYS A 313 -10.61 -11.36 36.91
CA LYS A 313 -11.95 -11.43 37.49
C LYS A 313 -12.40 -10.09 38.06
N LYS A 314 -11.55 -9.40 38.80
CA LYS A 314 -11.89 -8.07 39.35
C LYS A 314 -12.13 -7.04 38.25
N VAL A 315 -11.28 -6.98 37.25
CA VAL A 315 -11.47 -6.09 36.09
C VAL A 315 -12.77 -6.44 35.37
N LYS A 316 -13.11 -7.72 35.21
CA LYS A 316 -14.38 -8.14 34.58
C LYS A 316 -15.60 -7.62 35.35
N VAL A 317 -15.61 -7.72 36.66
CA VAL A 317 -16.70 -7.19 37.49
C VAL A 317 -16.86 -5.68 37.29
N TRP A 318 -15.76 -4.95 37.24
CA TRP A 318 -15.81 -3.51 36.97
C TRP A 318 -16.29 -3.21 35.55
N VAL A 319 -15.84 -3.96 34.57
CA VAL A 319 -16.29 -3.84 33.16
C VAL A 319 -17.81 -4.01 33.09
N ASP A 320 -18.38 -5.09 33.67
CA ASP A 320 -19.80 -5.36 33.63
C ASP A 320 -20.60 -4.22 34.24
N LYS A 321 -20.13 -3.69 35.38
CA LYS A 321 -20.76 -2.57 36.05
C LYS A 321 -20.83 -1.30 35.18
N GLN A 322 -19.77 -1.00 34.39
CA GLN A 322 -19.79 0.16 33.48
C GLN A 322 -20.99 0.07 32.51
N TYR A 323 -21.32 -1.12 32.02
CA TYR A 323 -22.42 -1.30 31.07
C TYR A 323 -23.78 -1.44 31.74
N GLU A 324 -23.83 -1.98 32.95
CA GLU A 324 -25.04 -1.94 33.79
C GLU A 324 -25.43 -0.49 34.11
N ASP A 325 -24.44 0.37 34.35
CA ASP A 325 -24.60 1.80 34.59
C ASP A 325 -24.92 2.62 33.33
N GLY A 326 -25.14 1.95 32.16
CA GLY A 326 -25.63 2.57 30.92
C GLY A 326 -24.57 2.93 29.89
N ARG A 327 -23.33 2.48 30.02
CA ARG A 327 -22.30 2.70 29.01
C ARG A 327 -22.63 1.97 27.71
N VAL A 328 -22.41 2.64 26.54
CA VAL A 328 -22.63 2.10 25.20
C VAL A 328 -21.34 2.03 24.34
N THR A 329 -20.27 2.66 24.80
CA THR A 329 -18.98 2.70 24.09
C THR A 329 -18.02 1.63 24.61
N VAL A 330 -17.01 1.23 23.81
CA VAL A 330 -15.89 0.42 24.30
C VAL A 330 -15.11 1.16 25.37
N LEU A 331 -14.44 0.42 26.24
CA LEU A 331 -13.50 0.99 27.22
C LEU A 331 -12.23 1.44 26.52
N THR A 332 -11.73 2.59 26.93
CA THR A 332 -10.44 3.10 26.45
C THR A 332 -9.29 2.44 27.21
N ASP A 333 -8.11 2.40 26.61
CA ASP A 333 -6.92 1.86 27.27
C ASP A 333 -6.60 2.60 28.57
N LYS A 334 -6.81 3.91 28.60
CA LYS A 334 -6.62 4.72 29.80
C LYS A 334 -7.51 4.28 30.97
N GLU A 335 -8.80 4.06 30.71
CA GLU A 335 -9.75 3.59 31.72
C GLU A 335 -9.39 2.21 32.27
N LEU A 336 -8.95 1.31 31.37
CA LEU A 336 -8.52 -0.03 31.74
C LEU A 336 -7.26 -0.01 32.59
N VAL A 337 -6.26 0.80 32.22
CA VAL A 337 -5.02 0.98 33.00
C VAL A 337 -5.34 1.51 34.39
N GLU A 338 -6.15 2.58 34.51
CA GLU A 338 -6.53 3.13 35.79
C GLU A 338 -7.23 2.11 36.71
N GLU A 339 -8.07 1.27 36.15
CA GLU A 339 -8.74 0.23 36.94
C GLU A 339 -7.82 -0.91 37.35
N ILE A 340 -6.92 -1.34 36.47
CA ILE A 340 -5.90 -2.35 36.78
C ILE A 340 -4.99 -1.86 37.92
N GLU A 341 -4.57 -0.61 37.87
CA GLU A 341 -3.77 0.01 38.95
C GLU A 341 -4.50 0.04 40.28
N LYS A 342 -5.81 0.40 40.29
CA LYS A 342 -6.64 0.36 41.49
C LYS A 342 -6.79 -1.07 42.05
N CYS A 343 -6.98 -2.05 41.18
CA CYS A 343 -7.05 -3.43 41.58
C CYS A 343 -5.75 -3.96 42.18
N ASN A 344 -4.60 -3.49 41.70
CA ASN A 344 -3.28 -3.83 42.24
C ASN A 344 -3.00 -3.17 43.58
N ASN A 345 -3.35 -1.90 43.77
CA ASN A 345 -3.12 -1.15 45.00
C ASN A 345 -4.01 -1.61 46.17
N ARG A 346 -5.15 -2.28 45.90
CA ARG A 346 -6.10 -2.77 46.90
C ARG A 346 -5.83 -4.19 47.42
N SER A 347 -5.02 -4.97 46.75
CA SER A 347 -4.68 -6.32 47.18
C SER A 347 -3.25 -6.67 46.83
N MET A 348 -2.38 -6.56 47.81
CA MET A 348 -0.96 -6.96 47.82
C MET A 348 0.04 -6.03 47.11
N ARG A 349 0.98 -5.53 47.87
CA ARG A 349 2.39 -5.49 47.48
C ARG A 349 2.77 -6.86 46.93
N CYS A 350 2.51 -7.16 45.68
CA CYS A 350 2.84 -8.47 45.11
C CYS A 350 3.11 -8.41 43.61
N HIS A 351 4.35 -8.59 43.28
CA HIS A 351 4.94 -9.34 42.18
C HIS A 351 4.59 -9.04 40.72
N ILE A 352 3.56 -8.30 40.33
CA ILE A 352 3.32 -7.98 38.91
C ILE A 352 4.20 -6.80 38.49
N TRP A 353 4.32 -5.76 39.32
CA TRP A 353 5.18 -4.60 39.02
C TRP A 353 6.69 -4.92 39.12
N GLU A 354 7.10 -5.80 40.02
CA GLU A 354 8.50 -6.30 40.03
C GLU A 354 8.84 -7.17 38.80
N ARG A 355 7.81 -7.65 38.07
CA ARG A 355 7.99 -8.43 36.83
C ARG A 355 7.85 -7.60 35.55
N ILE A 356 7.29 -6.39 35.63
CA ILE A 356 7.02 -5.49 34.49
C ILE A 356 8.07 -4.38 34.38
N ILE A 357 8.68 -3.97 35.50
CA ILE A 357 9.66 -2.88 35.55
C ILE A 357 11.04 -3.46 35.89
N ILE A 358 11.73 -4.01 34.92
CA ILE A 358 13.20 -4.02 34.82
C ILE A 358 13.55 -4.03 33.33
N PRO A 359 14.47 -3.12 32.89
CA PRO A 359 14.78 -2.84 31.48
C PRO A 359 15.37 -4.01 30.73
#